data_a42ce7ecd81d549bb7b6e2071d60311f
#
_entry.id   a42ce7ecd81d549bb7b6e2071d60311f
#
_cell.length_a   1.000
_cell.length_b   1.000
_cell.length_c   1.000
_cell.angle_alpha   90.00
_cell.angle_beta   90.00
_cell.angle_gamma   90.00
#
_symmetry.space_group_name_H-M   'P 1'
#
loop_
_entity.id
_entity.type
_entity.pdbx_description
1 polymer ?
#
loop_
_entity_poly.entity_id
_entity_poly.type
_entity_poly.pdbx_seq_one_letter_code
_entity_poly.pdbx_strand_id
1 'polypeptide(L)'
;MKNCARLAIWLALLLLPLSAHAQSVPGPSMGIPEASSKRGFDWGASLGFDYVTSARCSLLNTSISCTSTDSSAFAISPAVMAQFDRLRLEVTVPYVDIEGPGSLTGVLGSRKIVGQPGGPSSRRSGLGDVSLGAAFIILREGRILPRLELAGVVKLPTAATGLGTGQTDYGVQLTFYRPLLNGVRTFGSVGYQRIGDPNTLRLHDGGRATLGLDINYSNWGGGALLDYEKSLFPGVPNSFTVDPYVTLPFVFGSRVEIYTTIALTPQSPNHEVGVRLVF
;
A
#
# COMPACT_ATOMS: atom_id res chain seq x y z
N MET A 1 33.07 12.73 22.25
CA MET A 1 32.94 11.29 22.49
C MET A 1 31.52 10.82 22.90
N LYS A 2 30.53 11.71 23.13
CA LYS A 2 29.16 11.32 23.56
C LYS A 2 28.20 10.97 22.39
N ASN A 3 28.55 11.29 21.16
CA ASN A 3 27.69 11.05 20.00
C ASN A 3 27.90 9.68 19.30
N CYS A 4 29.05 9.05 19.51
CA CYS A 4 29.30 7.70 18.96
C CYS A 4 28.55 6.60 19.69
N ALA A 5 28.27 6.77 20.99
CA ALA A 5 27.52 5.78 21.78
C ALA A 5 26.03 5.73 21.41
N ARG A 6 25.44 6.85 20.98
CA ARG A 6 24.05 6.89 20.55
C ARG A 6 23.85 6.25 19.18
N LEU A 7 24.81 6.41 18.26
CA LEU A 7 24.77 5.77 16.95
C LEU A 7 24.93 4.24 17.07
N ALA A 8 25.75 3.75 18.00
CA ALA A 8 25.95 2.33 18.26
C ALA A 8 24.70 1.66 18.86
N ILE A 9 23.91 2.36 19.69
CA ILE A 9 22.66 1.85 20.25
C ILE A 9 21.58 1.72 19.16
N TRP A 10 21.51 2.66 18.23
CA TRP A 10 20.59 2.58 17.07
C TRP A 10 21.00 1.49 16.07
N LEU A 11 22.29 1.29 15.85
CA LEU A 11 22.79 0.18 15.02
C LEU A 11 22.60 -1.19 15.70
N ALA A 12 22.70 -1.28 17.03
CA ALA A 12 22.50 -2.51 17.77
C ALA A 12 21.02 -2.95 17.83
N LEU A 13 20.07 -2.01 17.78
CA LEU A 13 18.63 -2.30 17.65
C LEU A 13 18.27 -2.82 16.26
N LEU A 14 19.06 -2.53 15.23
CA LEU A 14 18.95 -3.08 13.88
C LEU A 14 19.55 -4.49 13.71
N LEU A 15 20.31 -4.97 14.71
CA LEU A 15 21.04 -6.25 14.66
C LEU A 15 20.43 -7.34 15.56
N LEU A 16 19.20 -7.18 16.04
CA LEU A 16 18.49 -8.31 16.63
C LEU A 16 18.33 -9.41 15.60
N PRO A 17 18.68 -10.68 15.87
CA PRO A 17 18.49 -11.77 14.95
C PRO A 17 16.98 -11.99 14.78
N LEU A 18 16.43 -11.36 13.76
CA LEU A 18 15.10 -11.62 13.27
C LEU A 18 15.12 -13.03 12.68
N SER A 19 14.53 -13.98 13.33
CA SER A 19 14.20 -15.27 12.74
C SER A 19 13.13 -15.02 11.68
N ALA A 20 13.56 -14.52 10.52
CA ALA A 20 12.72 -14.22 9.39
C ALA A 20 12.13 -15.54 8.86
N HIS A 21 10.91 -15.81 9.25
CA HIS A 21 10.11 -16.83 8.60
C HIS A 21 9.54 -16.17 7.34
N ALA A 22 9.96 -16.68 6.19
CA ALA A 22 9.51 -16.21 4.89
C ALA A 22 7.98 -16.25 4.79
N GLN A 23 7.35 -15.13 5.05
CA GLN A 23 5.95 -14.91 4.73
C GLN A 23 5.88 -14.54 3.26
N SER A 24 4.97 -15.15 2.51
CA SER A 24 4.65 -14.68 1.18
C SER A 24 4.05 -13.28 1.32
N VAL A 25 4.72 -12.29 0.76
CA VAL A 25 4.22 -10.93 0.75
C VAL A 25 3.18 -10.84 -0.35
N PRO A 26 1.95 -10.41 -0.09
CA PRO A 26 1.01 -10.08 -1.15
C PRO A 26 1.56 -8.92 -1.97
N GLY A 27 1.17 -8.86 -3.24
CA GLY A 27 1.58 -7.78 -4.13
C GLY A 27 1.34 -6.38 -3.55
N PRO A 28 2.06 -5.39 -4.04
CA PRO A 28 2.20 -4.04 -3.46
C PRO A 28 0.89 -3.27 -3.27
N SER A 29 -0.13 -3.59 -4.05
CA SER A 29 -1.41 -2.88 -4.01
C SER A 29 -2.38 -3.36 -2.92
N MET A 30 -2.05 -4.39 -2.15
CA MET A 30 -3.01 -4.96 -1.18
C MET A 30 -3.01 -4.27 0.19
N GLY A 31 -2.15 -3.29 0.44
CA GLY A 31 -2.15 -2.44 1.63
C GLY A 31 -1.86 -3.14 2.97
N ILE A 32 -2.29 -4.37 3.12
CA ILE A 32 -2.09 -5.19 4.32
C ILE A 32 -1.42 -6.50 3.90
N PRO A 33 -0.20 -6.83 4.41
CA PRO A 33 0.47 -8.09 4.11
C PRO A 33 -0.38 -9.30 4.49
N GLU A 34 -0.13 -10.43 3.84
CA GLU A 34 -0.83 -11.68 4.15
C GLU A 34 -0.53 -12.16 5.57
N ALA A 35 -1.56 -12.52 6.33
CA ALA A 35 -1.38 -13.12 7.65
C ALA A 35 -0.67 -14.48 7.57
N SER A 36 0.26 -14.74 8.48
CA SER A 36 0.92 -16.03 8.60
C SER A 36 -0.11 -17.15 8.84
N SER A 37 0.07 -18.29 8.17
CA SER A 37 -0.75 -19.49 8.45
C SER A 37 -0.31 -20.22 9.73
N LYS A 38 0.79 -19.80 10.35
CA LYS A 38 1.32 -20.42 11.56
C LYS A 38 0.46 -20.10 12.77
N ARG A 39 0.35 -21.07 13.68
CA ARG A 39 -0.27 -20.84 14.98
C ARG A 39 0.74 -20.24 15.94
N GLY A 40 0.29 -19.28 16.75
CA GLY A 40 1.11 -18.65 17.77
C GLY A 40 1.29 -17.15 17.54
N PHE A 41 2.20 -16.58 18.29
CA PHE A 41 2.62 -15.18 18.13
C PHE A 41 3.76 -15.11 17.12
N ASP A 42 3.64 -14.20 16.18
CA ASP A 42 4.68 -13.84 15.22
C ASP A 42 4.70 -12.32 15.05
N TRP A 43 5.82 -11.76 14.67
CA TRP A 43 5.94 -10.34 14.39
C TRP A 43 6.83 -10.12 13.17
N GLY A 44 6.66 -9.00 12.53
CA GLY A 44 7.44 -8.65 11.37
C GLY A 44 7.53 -7.14 11.21
N ALA A 45 8.44 -6.72 10.37
CA ALA A 45 8.59 -5.34 9.97
C ALA A 45 8.77 -5.25 8.47
N SER A 46 8.36 -4.13 7.89
CA SER A 46 8.63 -3.84 6.50
C SER A 46 9.03 -2.39 6.31
N LEU A 47 9.76 -2.12 5.23
CA LEU A 47 10.15 -0.78 4.82
C LEU A 47 9.87 -0.63 3.33
N GLY A 48 8.87 0.15 2.99
CA GLY A 48 8.48 0.47 1.62
C GLY A 48 9.12 1.78 1.15
N PHE A 49 9.48 1.81 -0.12
CA PHE A 49 9.92 2.99 -0.87
C PHE A 49 9.07 3.06 -2.12
N ASP A 50 8.31 4.12 -2.28
CA ASP A 50 7.37 4.28 -3.38
C ASP A 50 7.59 5.62 -4.07
N TYR A 51 7.58 5.61 -5.39
CA TYR A 51 7.55 6.82 -6.21
C TYR A 51 6.33 6.76 -7.11
N VAL A 52 5.50 7.78 -7.02
CA VAL A 52 4.23 7.88 -7.75
C VAL A 52 4.18 9.19 -8.51
N THR A 53 3.75 9.13 -9.76
CA THR A 53 3.40 10.33 -10.53
C THR A 53 1.90 10.30 -10.84
N SER A 54 1.22 11.41 -10.63
CA SER A 54 -0.21 11.48 -10.88
C SER A 54 -0.53 12.04 -12.27
N ALA A 55 -1.58 11.51 -12.90
CA ALA A 55 -2.21 12.17 -14.02
C ALA A 55 -3.13 13.28 -13.50
N ARG A 56 -3.08 14.44 -14.11
CA ARG A 56 -4.00 15.54 -13.83
C ARG A 56 -5.24 15.40 -14.71
N CYS A 57 -6.40 15.25 -14.10
CA CYS A 57 -7.67 15.34 -14.82
C CYS A 57 -8.34 16.67 -14.50
N SER A 58 -8.60 17.49 -15.50
CA SER A 58 -9.33 18.75 -15.37
C SER A 58 -10.64 18.72 -16.17
N LEU A 59 -11.70 19.27 -15.62
CA LEU A 59 -12.94 19.53 -16.34
C LEU A 59 -12.79 20.85 -17.14
N LEU A 60 -12.59 20.75 -18.43
CA LEU A 60 -12.63 21.85 -19.35
C LEU A 60 -13.89 21.74 -20.21
N ASN A 61 -14.85 22.67 -20.04
CA ASN A 61 -16.03 22.82 -20.90
C ASN A 61 -16.78 21.52 -21.22
N THR A 62 -17.24 20.79 -20.19
CA THR A 62 -17.98 19.51 -20.32
C THR A 62 -17.18 18.30 -20.79
N SER A 63 -15.90 18.44 -21.10
CA SER A 63 -14.99 17.32 -21.38
C SER A 63 -13.92 17.19 -20.31
N ILE A 64 -13.68 15.95 -19.88
CA ILE A 64 -12.59 15.61 -18.97
C ILE A 64 -11.32 15.47 -19.80
N SER A 65 -10.37 16.37 -19.60
CA SER A 65 -9.03 16.25 -20.18
C SER A 65 -8.05 15.83 -19.10
N CYS A 66 -7.38 14.70 -19.29
CA CYS A 66 -6.31 14.26 -18.42
C CYS A 66 -4.98 14.55 -19.11
N THR A 67 -4.21 15.48 -18.56
CA THR A 67 -2.86 15.80 -19.04
C THR A 67 -1.80 15.26 -18.12
N SER A 68 -0.62 14.97 -18.65
CA SER A 68 0.52 14.45 -17.88
C SER A 68 0.93 15.44 -16.79
N THR A 69 1.10 14.91 -15.68
CA THR A 69 1.63 15.26 -14.36
C THR A 69 2.28 16.60 -14.12
N ASP A 70 1.71 17.32 -13.15
CA ASP A 70 2.41 18.35 -12.39
C ASP A 70 2.65 17.94 -10.93
N SER A 71 2.41 16.69 -10.56
CA SER A 71 2.60 16.25 -9.18
C SER A 71 3.27 14.87 -9.12
N SER A 72 4.27 14.77 -8.27
CA SER A 72 4.94 13.53 -7.92
C SER A 72 5.03 13.38 -6.41
N ALA A 73 5.08 12.16 -5.94
CA ALA A 73 5.29 11.86 -4.53
C ALA A 73 6.30 10.74 -4.37
N PHE A 74 7.19 10.91 -3.41
CA PHE A 74 8.05 9.88 -2.89
C PHE A 74 7.62 9.56 -1.46
N ALA A 75 7.51 8.29 -1.11
CA ALA A 75 7.15 7.88 0.23
C ALA A 75 8.10 6.82 0.76
N ILE A 76 8.48 6.94 2.03
CA ILE A 76 9.16 5.91 2.81
C ILE A 76 8.16 5.44 3.86
N SER A 77 7.84 4.18 3.87
CA SER A 77 6.74 3.63 4.66
C SER A 77 7.22 2.47 5.55
N PRO A 78 7.83 2.76 6.71
CA PRO A 78 8.07 1.74 7.72
C PRO A 78 6.75 1.24 8.29
N ALA A 79 6.64 -0.08 8.46
CA ALA A 79 5.51 -0.72 9.11
C ALA A 79 5.99 -1.81 10.06
N VAL A 80 5.24 -2.02 11.13
CA VAL A 80 5.41 -3.10 12.08
C VAL A 80 4.11 -3.86 12.21
N MET A 81 4.18 -5.18 12.19
CA MET A 81 3.03 -6.04 12.37
C MET A 81 3.21 -7.02 13.52
N ALA A 82 2.10 -7.37 14.15
CA ALA A 82 2.00 -8.43 15.14
C ALA A 82 0.89 -9.39 14.75
N GLN A 83 1.19 -10.68 14.69
CA GLN A 83 0.26 -11.74 14.34
C GLN A 83 -0.02 -12.61 15.57
N PHE A 84 -1.29 -12.77 15.91
CA PHE A 84 -1.80 -13.61 17.01
C PHE A 84 -2.76 -14.65 16.43
N ASP A 85 -2.27 -15.84 16.13
CA ASP A 85 -3.06 -16.93 15.52
C ASP A 85 -3.83 -16.46 14.28
N ARG A 86 -5.05 -15.95 14.44
CA ARG A 86 -5.92 -15.47 13.36
C ARG A 86 -5.99 -13.95 13.22
N LEU A 87 -5.53 -13.23 14.23
CA LEU A 87 -5.57 -11.77 14.26
C LEU A 87 -4.19 -11.20 13.92
N ARG A 88 -4.14 -10.29 12.97
CA ARG A 88 -2.96 -9.47 12.68
C ARG A 88 -3.28 -8.01 12.95
N LEU A 89 -2.35 -7.34 13.57
CA LEU A 89 -2.36 -5.89 13.77
C LEU A 89 -1.15 -5.29 13.04
N GLU A 90 -1.33 -4.11 12.47
CA GLU A 90 -0.29 -3.40 11.73
C GLU A 90 -0.34 -1.91 12.02
N VAL A 91 0.84 -1.31 12.10
CA VAL A 91 1.00 0.15 12.19
C VAL A 91 1.98 0.58 11.11
N THR A 92 1.59 1.56 10.32
CA THR A 92 2.44 2.19 9.28
C THR A 92 2.56 3.67 9.54
N VAL A 93 3.81 4.19 9.50
CA VAL A 93 4.13 5.62 9.75
C VAL A 93 4.92 6.15 8.54
N PRO A 94 4.28 6.68 7.51
CA PRO A 94 4.96 7.10 6.29
C PRO A 94 5.68 8.45 6.48
N TYR A 95 6.83 8.60 5.84
CA TYR A 95 7.43 9.90 5.52
C TYR A 95 7.22 10.17 4.04
N VAL A 96 6.77 11.37 3.70
CA VAL A 96 6.32 11.72 2.36
C VAL A 96 7.02 12.98 1.89
N ASP A 97 7.44 13.01 0.61
CA ASP A 97 7.92 14.19 -0.12
C ASP A 97 7.04 14.34 -1.36
N ILE A 98 6.27 15.41 -1.43
CA ILE A 98 5.34 15.71 -2.53
C ILE A 98 5.83 16.96 -3.26
N GLU A 99 5.94 16.86 -4.57
CA GLU A 99 6.14 17.99 -5.47
C GLU A 99 4.85 18.20 -6.28
N GLY A 100 4.29 19.41 -6.23
CA GLY A 100 3.05 19.75 -6.91
C GLY A 100 1.93 20.22 -5.98
N PRO A 101 0.74 20.55 -6.52
CA PRO A 101 -0.37 21.13 -5.76
C PRO A 101 -1.21 20.12 -4.94
N GLY A 102 -0.86 18.85 -4.94
CA GLY A 102 -1.67 17.79 -4.33
C GLY A 102 -1.29 17.43 -2.89
N SER A 103 -2.18 16.68 -2.23
CA SER A 103 -1.96 15.99 -0.95
C SER A 103 -2.20 14.50 -1.11
N LEU A 104 -1.56 13.68 -0.31
CA LEU A 104 -1.78 12.23 -0.35
C LEU A 104 -3.04 11.82 0.42
N THR A 105 -3.81 10.92 -0.16
CA THR A 105 -4.96 10.29 0.50
C THR A 105 -5.10 8.82 0.08
N GLY A 106 -5.95 8.11 0.77
CA GLY A 106 -6.32 6.73 0.49
C GLY A 106 -5.92 5.77 1.61
N VAL A 107 -6.61 4.66 1.64
CA VAL A 107 -6.39 3.49 2.51
C VAL A 107 -6.40 2.23 1.66
N LEU A 108 -6.19 1.06 2.26
CA LEU A 108 -6.16 -0.23 1.56
C LEU A 108 -5.10 -0.31 0.44
N GLY A 109 -3.94 0.34 0.62
CA GLY A 109 -2.87 0.37 -0.36
C GLY A 109 -3.05 1.34 -1.52
N SER A 110 -4.20 2.01 -1.57
CA SER A 110 -4.42 3.12 -2.49
C SER A 110 -3.60 4.34 -2.05
N ARG A 111 -2.78 4.86 -2.95
CA ARG A 111 -2.05 6.12 -2.74
C ARG A 111 -2.39 7.06 -3.86
N LYS A 112 -3.25 8.01 -3.58
CA LYS A 112 -3.65 9.01 -4.57
C LYS A 112 -3.20 10.39 -4.17
N ILE A 113 -2.66 11.10 -5.14
CA ILE A 113 -2.38 12.53 -5.00
C ILE A 113 -3.67 13.26 -5.33
N VAL A 114 -4.23 13.92 -4.33
CA VAL A 114 -5.46 14.72 -4.44
C VAL A 114 -5.04 16.18 -4.44
N GLY A 115 -5.26 16.89 -5.54
CA GLY A 115 -4.88 18.28 -5.67
C GLY A 115 -5.98 19.16 -6.21
N GLN A 116 -5.95 20.45 -5.83
CA GLN A 116 -6.78 21.44 -6.49
C GLN A 116 -6.16 21.84 -7.83
N PRO A 117 -6.90 21.78 -8.95
CA PRO A 117 -6.44 22.34 -10.23
C PRO A 117 -6.07 23.81 -10.05
N GLY A 118 -4.88 24.20 -10.52
CA GLY A 118 -4.42 25.60 -10.47
C GLY A 118 -3.82 26.06 -9.13
N GLY A 119 -3.68 25.17 -8.14
CA GLY A 119 -2.94 25.49 -6.91
C GLY A 119 -1.45 25.71 -7.18
N PRO A 120 -0.75 26.48 -6.31
CA PRO A 120 0.69 26.71 -6.47
C PRO A 120 1.45 25.38 -6.36
N SER A 121 2.34 25.13 -7.31
CA SER A 121 3.27 24.00 -7.22
C SER A 121 4.31 24.32 -6.15
N SER A 122 4.37 23.49 -5.11
CA SER A 122 5.38 23.60 -4.05
C SER A 122 5.85 22.20 -3.65
N ARG A 123 7.11 22.11 -3.28
CA ARG A 123 7.67 20.90 -2.68
C ARG A 123 7.45 20.93 -1.17
N ARG A 124 6.93 19.85 -0.63
CA ARG A 124 6.62 19.68 0.80
C ARG A 124 7.02 18.28 1.23
N SER A 125 7.66 18.18 2.39
CA SER A 125 8.05 16.89 2.95
C SER A 125 7.82 16.84 4.45
N GLY A 126 7.59 15.65 4.98
CA GLY A 126 7.37 15.43 6.40
C GLY A 126 6.66 14.11 6.67
N LEU A 127 6.23 13.92 7.92
CA LEU A 127 5.42 12.77 8.29
C LEU A 127 4.06 12.82 7.58
N GLY A 128 3.66 11.70 7.03
CA GLY A 128 2.33 11.48 6.46
C GLY A 128 1.33 10.99 7.51
N ASP A 129 0.16 10.59 7.04
CA ASP A 129 -0.90 10.06 7.90
C ASP A 129 -0.55 8.64 8.40
N VAL A 130 -0.61 8.44 9.70
CA VAL A 130 -0.41 7.13 10.34
C VAL A 130 -1.60 6.24 10.01
N SER A 131 -1.33 5.00 9.63
CA SER A 131 -2.36 3.98 9.38
C SER A 131 -2.28 2.86 10.42
N LEU A 132 -3.46 2.47 10.91
CA LEU A 132 -3.65 1.33 11.81
C LEU A 132 -4.49 0.29 11.09
N GLY A 133 -3.97 -0.93 10.99
CA GLY A 133 -4.63 -2.06 10.34
C GLY A 133 -4.93 -3.18 11.32
N ALA A 134 -6.04 -3.86 11.11
CA ALA A 134 -6.37 -5.12 11.77
C ALA A 134 -6.93 -6.08 10.73
N ALA A 135 -6.47 -7.33 10.72
CA ALA A 135 -6.96 -8.36 9.82
C ALA A 135 -7.25 -9.65 10.57
N PHE A 136 -8.34 -10.32 10.22
CA PHE A 136 -8.78 -11.55 10.85
C PHE A 136 -9.00 -12.66 9.81
N ILE A 137 -8.38 -13.81 10.02
CA ILE A 137 -8.57 -15.01 9.20
C ILE A 137 -9.92 -15.63 9.54
N ILE A 138 -10.94 -15.37 8.72
CA ILE A 138 -12.29 -15.94 8.86
C ILE A 138 -12.26 -17.44 8.56
N LEU A 139 -11.62 -17.80 7.44
CA LEU A 139 -11.51 -19.17 6.98
C LEU A 139 -10.04 -19.50 6.69
N ARG A 140 -9.54 -20.56 7.30
CA ARG A 140 -8.20 -21.08 6.99
C ARG A 140 -8.22 -21.86 5.69
N GLU A 141 -7.11 -21.82 4.98
CA GLU A 141 -6.90 -22.61 3.79
C GLU A 141 -7.09 -24.10 4.08
N GLY A 142 -7.86 -24.75 3.22
CA GLY A 142 -8.09 -26.19 3.23
C GLY A 142 -7.79 -26.79 1.87
N ARG A 143 -7.99 -28.11 1.73
CA ARG A 143 -7.73 -28.82 0.46
C ARG A 143 -8.55 -28.23 -0.70
N ILE A 144 -9.79 -27.80 -0.44
CA ILE A 144 -10.72 -27.26 -1.46
C ILE A 144 -11.06 -25.80 -1.17
N LEU A 145 -11.07 -25.40 0.09
CA LEU A 145 -11.50 -24.07 0.52
C LEU A 145 -10.35 -23.06 0.44
N PRO A 146 -10.59 -21.85 -0.10
CA PRO A 146 -9.62 -20.77 -0.04
C PRO A 146 -9.47 -20.28 1.40
N ARG A 147 -8.34 -19.68 1.73
CA ARG A 147 -8.24 -18.84 2.91
C ARG A 147 -9.01 -17.56 2.66
N LEU A 148 -9.81 -17.12 3.64
CA LEU A 148 -10.52 -15.84 3.63
C LEU A 148 -10.05 -14.98 4.80
N GLU A 149 -9.77 -13.72 4.52
CA GLU A 149 -9.30 -12.75 5.50
C GLU A 149 -10.13 -11.47 5.39
N LEU A 150 -10.69 -11.00 6.51
CA LEU A 150 -11.35 -9.71 6.62
C LEU A 150 -10.38 -8.73 7.27
N ALA A 151 -10.16 -7.59 6.64
CA ALA A 151 -9.28 -6.55 7.14
C ALA A 151 -10.01 -5.22 7.28
N GLY A 152 -9.63 -4.44 8.28
CA GLY A 152 -10.02 -3.06 8.48
C GLY A 152 -8.79 -2.18 8.63
N VAL A 153 -8.83 -0.97 8.08
CA VAL A 153 -7.77 0.03 8.19
C VAL A 153 -8.37 1.37 8.58
N VAL A 154 -7.70 2.07 9.47
CA VAL A 154 -8.01 3.47 9.82
C VAL A 154 -6.76 4.29 9.55
N LYS A 155 -6.87 5.33 8.74
CA LYS A 155 -5.84 6.34 8.52
C LYS A 155 -6.17 7.56 9.40
N LEU A 156 -5.25 7.93 10.26
CA LEU A 156 -5.39 9.06 11.20
C LEU A 156 -4.84 10.34 10.57
N PRO A 157 -5.46 11.50 10.81
CA PRO A 157 -5.02 12.79 10.26
C PRO A 157 -3.80 13.34 11.01
N THR A 158 -2.68 12.65 10.95
CA THR A 158 -1.43 12.97 11.65
C THR A 158 -0.39 13.62 10.75
N ALA A 159 -0.66 13.72 9.46
CA ALA A 159 0.26 14.28 8.49
C ALA A 159 0.59 15.76 8.79
N ALA A 160 1.82 16.14 8.46
CA ALA A 160 2.21 17.54 8.47
C ALA A 160 1.36 18.34 7.46
N THR A 161 1.18 19.61 7.72
CA THR A 161 0.32 20.51 6.94
C THR A 161 0.59 20.42 5.44
N GLY A 162 -0.44 20.12 4.67
CA GLY A 162 -0.40 20.02 3.22
C GLY A 162 0.11 18.67 2.67
N LEU A 163 0.45 17.71 3.51
CA LEU A 163 0.84 16.35 3.09
C LEU A 163 -0.31 15.38 3.10
N GLY A 164 -1.27 15.54 4.01
CA GLY A 164 -2.50 14.75 4.11
C GLY A 164 -3.74 15.62 3.90
N THR A 165 -4.90 14.97 3.84
CA THR A 165 -6.21 15.66 3.73
C THR A 165 -6.68 16.28 5.04
N GLY A 166 -6.02 15.98 6.18
CA GLY A 166 -6.46 16.39 7.51
C GLY A 166 -7.72 15.66 8.00
N GLN A 167 -8.10 14.58 7.33
CA GLN A 167 -9.31 13.82 7.63
C GLN A 167 -8.97 12.37 7.96
N THR A 168 -9.83 11.73 8.75
CA THR A 168 -9.75 10.29 9.02
C THR A 168 -10.40 9.52 7.89
N ASP A 169 -9.68 8.53 7.34
CA ASP A 169 -10.20 7.61 6.34
C ASP A 169 -10.36 6.21 6.94
N TYR A 170 -11.35 5.47 6.46
CA TYR A 170 -11.65 4.10 6.90
C TYR A 170 -11.70 3.19 5.69
N GLY A 171 -11.19 1.98 5.85
CA GLY A 171 -11.25 0.94 4.82
C GLY A 171 -11.64 -0.40 5.40
N VAL A 172 -12.37 -1.19 4.64
CA VAL A 172 -12.66 -2.60 4.92
C VAL A 172 -12.41 -3.40 3.65
N GLN A 173 -11.80 -4.58 3.79
CA GLN A 173 -11.43 -5.44 2.67
C GLN A 173 -11.62 -6.89 3.02
N LEU A 174 -12.20 -7.65 2.10
CA LEU A 174 -12.24 -9.10 2.13
C LEU A 174 -11.26 -9.63 1.07
N THR A 175 -10.35 -10.50 1.50
CA THR A 175 -9.31 -11.09 0.64
C THR A 175 -9.43 -12.60 0.65
N PHE A 176 -9.25 -13.22 -0.51
CA PHE A 176 -9.10 -14.67 -0.63
C PHE A 176 -7.71 -15.03 -1.15
N TYR A 177 -7.23 -16.20 -0.75
CA TYR A 177 -5.99 -16.81 -1.24
C TYR A 177 -6.26 -18.28 -1.56
N ARG A 178 -5.81 -18.74 -2.73
CA ARG A 178 -5.99 -20.12 -3.16
C ARG A 178 -4.76 -20.65 -3.89
N PRO A 179 -4.13 -21.71 -3.39
CA PRO A 179 -3.12 -22.46 -4.14
C PRO A 179 -3.80 -23.13 -5.35
N LEU A 180 -3.20 -22.99 -6.52
CA LEU A 180 -3.65 -23.64 -7.76
C LEU A 180 -2.81 -24.87 -8.05
N LEU A 181 -1.48 -24.70 -8.02
CA LEU A 181 -0.47 -25.71 -8.28
C LEU A 181 0.68 -25.54 -7.30
N ASN A 182 1.63 -26.45 -7.31
CA ASN A 182 2.85 -26.31 -6.50
C ASN A 182 3.58 -25.02 -6.88
N GLY A 183 3.72 -24.11 -5.90
CA GLY A 183 4.37 -22.83 -6.09
C GLY A 183 3.55 -21.77 -6.82
N VAL A 184 2.30 -22.06 -7.23
CA VAL A 184 1.42 -21.10 -7.89
C VAL A 184 0.16 -20.86 -7.06
N ARG A 185 -0.16 -19.63 -6.80
CA ARG A 185 -1.33 -19.22 -6.02
C ARG A 185 -2.08 -18.10 -6.74
N THR A 186 -3.41 -18.14 -6.69
CA THR A 186 -4.24 -16.98 -7.00
C THR A 186 -4.71 -16.31 -5.71
N PHE A 187 -4.89 -15.04 -5.78
CA PHE A 187 -5.47 -14.23 -4.72
C PHE A 187 -6.35 -13.14 -5.30
N GLY A 188 -7.24 -12.61 -4.49
CA GLY A 188 -8.03 -11.47 -4.90
C GLY A 188 -8.70 -10.83 -3.69
N SER A 189 -9.08 -9.58 -3.87
CA SER A 189 -9.76 -8.83 -2.82
C SER A 189 -10.86 -7.96 -3.36
N VAL A 190 -11.82 -7.64 -2.50
CA VAL A 190 -12.79 -6.58 -2.68
C VAL A 190 -12.79 -5.71 -1.44
N GLY A 191 -12.79 -4.40 -1.63
CA GLY A 191 -12.71 -3.45 -0.53
C GLY A 191 -13.58 -2.23 -0.77
N TYR A 192 -13.94 -1.60 0.34
CA TYR A 192 -14.63 -0.33 0.38
C TYR A 192 -13.85 0.61 1.28
N GLN A 193 -13.73 1.86 0.84
CA GLN A 193 -13.07 2.91 1.63
C GLN A 193 -13.96 4.14 1.72
N ARG A 194 -14.10 4.64 2.92
CA ARG A 194 -14.71 5.94 3.19
C ARG A 194 -13.61 6.96 3.40
N ILE A 195 -13.60 7.95 2.55
CA ILE A 195 -12.62 9.04 2.57
C ILE A 195 -13.26 10.23 3.27
N GLY A 196 -12.58 10.79 4.27
CA GLY A 196 -13.00 12.01 4.92
C GLY A 196 -12.91 13.21 3.96
N ASP A 197 -13.97 13.98 3.85
CA ASP A 197 -14.02 15.17 3.01
C ASP A 197 -13.18 16.30 3.63
N PRO A 198 -12.11 16.75 2.99
CA PRO A 198 -11.48 18.01 3.36
C PRO A 198 -12.44 19.17 3.03
N ASN A 199 -12.45 20.21 3.84
CA ASN A 199 -13.38 21.35 3.72
C ASN A 199 -13.40 22.04 2.33
N THR A 200 -12.40 21.77 1.50
CA THR A 200 -12.21 22.40 0.19
C THR A 200 -12.48 21.47 -0.99
N LEU A 201 -12.73 20.17 -0.75
CA LEU A 201 -12.85 19.18 -1.81
C LEU A 201 -13.88 18.11 -1.44
N ARG A 202 -14.87 17.89 -2.30
CA ARG A 202 -15.80 16.78 -2.13
C ARG A 202 -15.23 15.52 -2.76
N LEU A 203 -14.98 14.50 -1.94
CA LEU A 203 -14.51 13.20 -2.34
C LEU A 203 -15.64 12.18 -2.23
N HIS A 204 -15.66 11.21 -3.12
CA HIS A 204 -16.56 10.07 -3.04
C HIS A 204 -15.89 8.93 -2.29
N ASP A 205 -16.70 8.14 -1.62
CA ASP A 205 -16.27 6.85 -1.12
C ASP A 205 -15.80 5.95 -2.25
N GLY A 206 -14.69 5.24 -2.02
CA GLY A 206 -14.01 4.38 -2.98
C GLY A 206 -14.43 2.93 -2.87
N GLY A 207 -14.37 2.23 -3.98
CA GLY A 207 -14.40 0.77 -4.04
C GLY A 207 -13.13 0.28 -4.73
N ARG A 208 -12.59 -0.86 -4.29
CA ARG A 208 -11.42 -1.49 -4.89
C ARG A 208 -11.66 -2.97 -5.09
N ALA A 209 -11.15 -3.52 -6.19
CA ALA A 209 -11.14 -4.95 -6.44
C ALA A 209 -9.80 -5.33 -7.07
N THR A 210 -9.21 -6.42 -6.59
CA THR A 210 -7.91 -6.91 -7.05
C THR A 210 -8.02 -8.38 -7.40
N LEU A 211 -7.34 -8.82 -8.45
CA LEU A 211 -7.18 -10.23 -8.80
C LEU A 211 -5.74 -10.46 -9.25
N GLY A 212 -5.06 -11.43 -8.68
CA GLY A 212 -3.66 -11.69 -8.94
C GLY A 212 -3.26 -13.14 -8.99
N LEU A 213 -2.09 -13.36 -9.57
CA LEU A 213 -1.36 -14.61 -9.56
C LEU A 213 0.01 -14.38 -8.93
N ASP A 214 0.42 -15.31 -8.11
CA ASP A 214 1.69 -15.34 -7.39
C ASP A 214 2.39 -16.67 -7.67
N ILE A 215 3.67 -16.59 -7.99
CA ILE A 215 4.52 -17.73 -8.28
C ILE A 215 5.68 -17.71 -7.28
N ASN A 216 5.83 -18.78 -6.53
CA ASN A 216 6.87 -18.90 -5.51
C ASN A 216 7.76 -20.09 -5.82
N TYR A 217 9.04 -19.82 -5.97
CA TYR A 217 10.12 -20.81 -6.02
C TYR A 217 10.97 -20.73 -4.75
N SER A 218 11.86 -21.68 -4.56
CA SER A 218 12.70 -21.75 -3.34
C SER A 218 13.49 -20.46 -3.07
N ASN A 219 13.98 -19.79 -4.12
CA ASN A 219 14.90 -18.65 -4.00
C ASN A 219 14.33 -17.33 -4.54
N TRP A 220 13.18 -17.34 -5.20
CA TRP A 220 12.55 -16.15 -5.72
C TRP A 220 11.06 -16.35 -5.90
N GLY A 221 10.34 -15.28 -6.01
CA GLY A 221 8.92 -15.27 -6.32
C GLY A 221 8.59 -14.11 -7.23
N GLY A 222 7.36 -14.03 -7.62
CA GLY A 222 6.86 -12.90 -8.39
C GLY A 222 5.45 -13.16 -8.85
N GLY A 223 4.87 -12.17 -9.46
CA GLY A 223 3.49 -12.27 -9.91
C GLY A 223 3.04 -11.02 -10.61
N ALA A 224 1.75 -10.96 -10.81
CA ALA A 224 1.08 -9.77 -11.28
C ALA A 224 -0.34 -9.73 -10.72
N LEU A 225 -0.84 -8.52 -10.55
CA LEU A 225 -2.22 -8.31 -10.17
C LEU A 225 -2.88 -7.30 -11.11
N LEU A 226 -4.15 -7.51 -11.36
CA LEU A 226 -5.07 -6.57 -11.98
C LEU A 226 -5.80 -5.85 -10.85
N ASP A 227 -5.72 -4.55 -10.83
CA ASP A 227 -6.37 -3.71 -9.83
C ASP A 227 -7.40 -2.77 -10.46
N TYR A 228 -8.58 -2.77 -9.90
CA TYR A 228 -9.65 -1.84 -10.19
C TYR A 228 -9.87 -0.93 -9.00
N GLU A 229 -9.93 0.36 -9.23
CA GLU A 229 -10.27 1.34 -8.21
C GLU A 229 -11.29 2.36 -8.69
N LYS A 230 -12.38 2.48 -7.94
CA LYS A 230 -13.39 3.50 -8.16
C LYS A 230 -12.79 4.89 -7.92
N SER A 231 -13.04 5.82 -8.82
CA SER A 231 -12.58 7.20 -8.67
C SER A 231 -13.15 7.85 -7.41
N LEU A 232 -12.29 8.56 -6.69
CA LEU A 232 -12.70 9.39 -5.54
C LEU A 232 -13.30 10.72 -5.98
N PHE A 233 -13.16 11.11 -7.24
CA PHE A 233 -13.66 12.39 -7.77
C PHE A 233 -14.92 12.20 -8.59
N PRO A 234 -15.95 13.06 -8.38
CA PRO A 234 -17.13 13.10 -9.23
C PRO A 234 -16.75 13.34 -10.69
N GLY A 235 -17.33 12.55 -11.60
CA GLY A 235 -17.12 12.70 -13.03
C GLY A 235 -15.77 12.23 -13.58
N VAL A 236 -14.87 11.75 -12.73
CA VAL A 236 -13.60 11.13 -13.14
C VAL A 236 -13.82 9.62 -13.30
N PRO A 237 -13.47 9.02 -14.43
CA PRO A 237 -13.57 7.58 -14.63
C PRO A 237 -12.72 6.77 -13.63
N ASN A 238 -13.06 5.49 -13.49
CA ASN A 238 -12.37 4.57 -12.60
C ASN A 238 -11.00 4.18 -13.15
N SER A 239 -10.11 3.78 -12.26
CA SER A 239 -8.75 3.34 -12.57
C SER A 239 -8.68 1.82 -12.74
N PHE A 240 -7.91 1.38 -13.75
CA PHE A 240 -7.47 0.01 -13.92
C PHE A 240 -5.96 -0.01 -14.11
N THR A 241 -5.29 -0.90 -13.39
CA THR A 241 -3.83 -1.10 -13.50
C THR A 241 -3.49 -2.57 -13.55
N VAL A 242 -2.30 -2.86 -14.06
CA VAL A 242 -1.60 -4.13 -13.89
C VAL A 242 -0.31 -3.86 -13.14
N ASP A 243 -0.10 -4.57 -12.04
CA ASP A 243 1.03 -4.37 -11.16
C ASP A 243 1.90 -5.64 -11.11
N PRO A 244 2.87 -5.81 -12.03
CA PRO A 244 3.84 -6.88 -11.96
C PRO A 244 4.83 -6.62 -10.83
N TYR A 245 5.27 -7.70 -10.18
CA TYR A 245 6.27 -7.65 -9.12
C TYR A 245 7.18 -8.88 -9.13
N VAL A 246 8.35 -8.71 -8.54
CA VAL A 246 9.30 -9.78 -8.28
C VAL A 246 9.75 -9.71 -6.83
N THR A 247 9.89 -10.87 -6.20
CA THR A 247 10.37 -11.00 -4.81
C THR A 247 11.64 -11.83 -4.82
N LEU A 248 12.69 -11.29 -4.25
CA LEU A 248 14.02 -11.89 -4.18
C LEU A 248 14.46 -12.05 -2.72
N PRO A 249 15.27 -13.07 -2.40
CA PRO A 249 15.90 -13.15 -1.09
C PRO A 249 16.86 -11.97 -0.91
N PHE A 250 16.93 -11.47 0.30
CA PHE A 250 17.85 -10.41 0.69
C PHE A 250 18.65 -10.86 1.93
N VAL A 251 19.44 -9.98 2.51
CA VAL A 251 20.31 -10.31 3.63
C VAL A 251 19.53 -10.75 4.88
N PHE A 252 20.12 -11.60 5.70
CA PHE A 252 19.57 -12.07 6.98
C PHE A 252 18.18 -12.73 6.90
N GLY A 253 17.85 -13.38 5.77
CA GLY A 253 16.57 -14.06 5.57
C GLY A 253 15.40 -13.14 5.24
N SER A 254 15.63 -11.84 5.13
CA SER A 254 14.65 -10.88 4.63
C SER A 254 14.41 -11.05 3.13
N ARG A 255 13.38 -10.40 2.62
CA ARG A 255 13.04 -10.36 1.19
C ARG A 255 12.95 -8.94 0.69
N VAL A 256 13.33 -8.74 -0.56
CA VAL A 256 13.07 -7.51 -1.31
C VAL A 256 12.01 -7.79 -2.37
N GLU A 257 10.97 -6.98 -2.40
CA GLU A 257 9.96 -6.95 -3.43
C GLU A 257 10.15 -5.69 -4.26
N ILE A 258 10.18 -5.83 -5.58
CA ILE A 258 10.26 -4.73 -6.53
C ILE A 258 9.01 -4.81 -7.40
N TYR A 259 8.33 -3.70 -7.58
CA TYR A 259 7.11 -3.64 -8.35
C TYR A 259 6.99 -2.35 -9.18
N THR A 260 6.12 -2.40 -10.15
CA THR A 260 5.71 -1.24 -10.92
C THR A 260 4.24 -1.33 -11.28
N THR A 261 3.60 -0.19 -11.48
CA THR A 261 2.21 -0.09 -11.92
C THR A 261 2.17 0.30 -13.39
N ILE A 262 1.41 -0.45 -14.18
CA ILE A 262 1.13 -0.18 -15.58
C ILE A 262 -0.32 0.29 -15.67
N ALA A 263 -0.50 1.54 -16.07
CA ALA A 263 -1.82 2.14 -16.25
C ALA A 263 -2.54 1.54 -17.46
N LEU A 264 -3.77 1.07 -17.28
CA LEU A 264 -4.65 0.61 -18.35
C LEU A 264 -5.71 1.65 -18.73
N THR A 265 -5.91 2.65 -17.87
CA THR A 265 -6.85 3.74 -18.13
C THR A 265 -6.14 5.10 -17.90
N PRO A 266 -6.54 6.16 -18.61
CA PRO A 266 -5.91 7.48 -18.51
C PRO A 266 -5.95 8.10 -17.11
N GLN A 267 -6.82 7.61 -16.23
CA GLN A 267 -6.98 8.09 -14.86
C GLN A 267 -6.16 7.32 -13.83
N SER A 268 -5.54 6.24 -14.26
CA SER A 268 -4.57 5.51 -13.43
C SER A 268 -3.33 6.36 -13.20
N PRO A 269 -2.57 6.14 -12.12
CA PRO A 269 -1.26 6.76 -11.95
C PRO A 269 -0.42 6.54 -13.21
N ASN A 270 0.26 7.56 -13.70
CA ASN A 270 1.05 7.43 -14.93
C ASN A 270 2.20 6.44 -14.74
N HIS A 271 2.86 6.53 -13.60
CA HIS A 271 3.92 5.60 -13.20
C HIS A 271 3.93 5.48 -11.69
N GLU A 272 4.00 4.25 -11.23
CA GLU A 272 4.32 3.92 -9.84
C GLU A 272 5.40 2.85 -9.87
N VAL A 273 6.46 3.08 -9.11
CA VAL A 273 7.54 2.12 -8.92
C VAL A 273 7.82 2.07 -7.43
N GLY A 274 7.97 0.87 -6.90
CA GLY A 274 8.28 0.70 -5.50
C GLY A 274 9.22 -0.44 -5.22
N VAL A 275 9.82 -0.34 -4.04
CA VAL A 275 10.66 -1.38 -3.45
C VAL A 275 10.20 -1.57 -2.01
N ARG A 276 10.00 -2.83 -1.62
CA ARG A 276 9.65 -3.17 -0.24
C ARG A 276 10.65 -4.18 0.31
N LEU A 277 11.19 -3.86 1.48
CA LEU A 277 11.96 -4.79 2.29
C LEU A 277 11.05 -5.39 3.35
N VAL A 278 11.09 -6.72 3.51
CA VAL A 278 10.28 -7.45 4.49
C VAL A 278 11.21 -8.28 5.37
N PHE A 279 11.09 -8.09 6.68
CA PHE A 279 11.92 -8.68 7.72
C PHE A 279 11.14 -9.66 8.59
#